data_25c404fcb334e642f5e70abf05c0a13b
#
_entry.id   25c404fcb334e642f5e70abf05c0a13b
#
_cell.length_a   1.000
_cell.length_b   1.000
_cell.length_c   1.000
_cell.angle_alpha   90.00
_cell.angle_beta   90.00
_cell.angle_gamma   90.00
#
_symmetry.space_group_name_H-M   'P 1'
#
loop_
_entity.id
_entity.type
_entity.pdbx_description
1 polymer ?
#
loop_
_entity_poly.entity_id
_entity_poly.type
_entity_poly.pdbx_seq_one_letter_code
_entity_poly.pdbx_strand_id
1 'polypeptide(L)'
;MEPVIQKYLTTLETKDFEALAELFTKNGHYCDYCANGTSQHEFHLYGKEAISMFFRNKFLFCQYSILSPTILNGSQAELIASYGGYQVMAIASLQQLTADGHIRRLTVRPK
;
A
#
# COMPACT_ATOMS: atom_id res chain seq x y z
N MET A 1 -19.11 9.67 -0.54
CA MET A 1 -18.21 8.76 -1.25
C MET A 1 -16.86 8.72 -0.53
N GLU A 2 -16.35 7.53 -0.28
CA GLU A 2 -15.10 7.37 0.44
C GLU A 2 -13.90 7.68 -0.47
N PRO A 3 -12.95 8.52 -0.02
CA PRO A 3 -11.74 8.78 -0.81
C PRO A 3 -10.92 7.53 -1.07
N VAL A 4 -10.23 7.49 -2.20
CA VAL A 4 -9.41 6.32 -2.57
C VAL A 4 -8.34 6.05 -1.52
N ILE A 5 -7.71 7.09 -0.96
CA ILE A 5 -6.68 6.89 0.05
C ILE A 5 -7.25 6.20 1.30
N GLN A 6 -8.50 6.52 1.68
CA GLN A 6 -9.15 5.85 2.80
C GLN A 6 -9.47 4.39 2.46
N LYS A 7 -9.92 4.12 1.24
CA LYS A 7 -10.17 2.74 0.79
C LYS A 7 -8.90 1.91 0.87
N TYR A 8 -7.78 2.50 0.43
CA TYR A 8 -6.48 1.84 0.51
C TYR A 8 -6.13 1.47 1.95
N LEU A 9 -6.25 2.43 2.88
CA LEU A 9 -5.96 2.16 4.30
C LEU A 9 -6.87 1.07 4.85
N THR A 10 -8.15 1.08 4.50
CA THR A 10 -9.08 0.08 4.97
C THR A 10 -8.67 -1.32 4.52
N THR A 11 -8.21 -1.47 3.27
CA THR A 11 -7.75 -2.78 2.80
C THR A 11 -6.52 -3.27 3.56
N LEU A 12 -5.64 -2.36 3.96
CA LEU A 12 -4.48 -2.74 4.77
C LEU A 12 -4.91 -3.17 6.17
N GLU A 13 -5.84 -2.44 6.77
CA GLU A 13 -6.33 -2.76 8.11
C GLU A 13 -7.07 -4.09 8.16
N THR A 14 -7.88 -4.36 7.14
CA THR A 14 -8.65 -5.60 7.06
C THR A 14 -7.87 -6.73 6.43
N LYS A 15 -6.69 -6.44 5.90
CA LYS A 15 -5.83 -7.41 5.22
C LYS A 15 -6.53 -8.07 4.03
N ASP A 16 -7.32 -7.28 3.31
CA ASP A 16 -8.07 -7.74 2.16
C ASP A 16 -7.25 -7.47 0.89
N PHE A 17 -6.38 -8.42 0.54
CA PHE A 17 -5.48 -8.24 -0.58
C PHE A 17 -6.20 -8.20 -1.92
N GLU A 18 -7.35 -8.86 -2.03
CA GLU A 18 -8.12 -8.83 -3.27
C GLU A 18 -8.77 -7.45 -3.49
N ALA A 19 -9.41 -6.92 -2.45
CA ALA A 19 -9.98 -5.57 -2.53
C ALA A 19 -8.91 -4.53 -2.77
N LEU A 20 -7.72 -4.70 -2.17
CA LEU A 20 -6.61 -3.80 -2.39
C LEU A 20 -6.19 -3.77 -3.86
N ALA A 21 -6.03 -4.94 -4.46
CA ALA A 21 -5.65 -5.04 -5.86
C ALA A 21 -6.70 -4.43 -6.79
N GLU A 22 -7.99 -4.56 -6.42
CA GLU A 22 -9.07 -4.00 -7.22
C GLU A 22 -9.08 -2.47 -7.22
N LEU A 23 -8.39 -1.81 -6.30
CA LEU A 23 -8.27 -0.36 -6.32
C LEU A 23 -7.37 0.13 -7.46
N PHE A 24 -6.55 -0.76 -8.01
CA PHE A 24 -5.59 -0.41 -9.07
C PHE A 24 -6.17 -0.66 -10.45
N THR A 25 -5.62 0.01 -11.46
CA THR A 25 -5.92 -0.31 -12.86
C THR A 25 -5.29 -1.65 -13.20
N LYS A 26 -5.70 -2.25 -14.33
CA LYS A 26 -5.17 -3.53 -14.78
C LYS A 26 -3.62 -3.54 -14.79
N ASN A 27 -3.01 -2.44 -15.20
CA ASN A 27 -1.56 -2.31 -15.28
C ASN A 27 -1.02 -1.33 -14.24
N GLY A 28 -1.71 -1.19 -13.11
CA GLY A 28 -1.31 -0.26 -12.07
C GLY A 28 0.05 -0.57 -11.49
N HIS A 29 0.71 0.47 -11.00
CA HIS A 29 2.07 0.39 -10.49
C HIS A 29 2.08 0.67 -8.98
N TYR A 30 2.56 -0.28 -8.21
CA TYR A 30 2.81 -0.12 -6.78
C TYR A 30 4.31 -0.07 -6.57
N CYS A 31 4.79 0.95 -5.89
CA CYS A 31 6.22 1.16 -5.68
C CYS A 31 6.46 1.37 -4.18
N ASP A 32 7.29 0.52 -3.58
CA ASP A 32 7.55 0.56 -2.16
C ASP A 32 9.04 0.80 -1.91
N TYR A 33 9.35 1.94 -1.33
CA TYR A 33 10.72 2.34 -1.01
C TYR A 33 11.10 2.03 0.43
N CYS A 34 10.21 1.39 1.19
CA CYS A 34 10.49 0.95 2.55
C CYS A 34 11.07 -0.45 2.48
N ALA A 35 12.37 -0.58 2.58
CA ALA A 35 13.10 -1.82 2.28
C ALA A 35 12.94 -2.94 3.31
N ASN A 36 11.98 -2.88 4.21
CA ASN A 36 11.67 -3.94 5.19
C ASN A 36 12.88 -4.36 6.03
N GLY A 37 13.79 -3.43 6.28
CA GLY A 37 14.98 -3.75 7.08
C GLY A 37 16.00 -4.63 6.39
N THR A 38 15.81 -4.95 5.12
CA THR A 38 16.76 -5.72 4.33
C THR A 38 17.63 -4.77 3.50
N SER A 39 18.58 -5.33 2.75
CA SER A 39 19.37 -4.54 1.83
C SER A 39 18.65 -4.22 0.53
N GLN A 40 17.43 -4.68 0.38
CA GLN A 40 16.61 -4.35 -0.79
C GLN A 40 16.29 -2.88 -0.78
N HIS A 41 16.40 -2.24 -1.93
CA HIS A 41 16.23 -0.80 -2.01
C HIS A 41 14.78 -0.40 -2.28
N GLU A 42 14.08 -1.17 -3.11
CA GLU A 42 12.70 -0.84 -3.46
C GLU A 42 12.04 -2.02 -4.15
N PHE A 43 10.71 -2.05 -4.07
CA PHE A 43 9.91 -3.02 -4.80
C PHE A 43 9.05 -2.30 -5.80
N HIS A 44 8.99 -2.83 -7.01
CA HIS A 44 8.11 -2.34 -8.07
C HIS A 44 7.23 -3.49 -8.52
N LEU A 45 5.92 -3.28 -8.43
CA LEU A 45 4.93 -4.27 -8.84
C LEU A 45 4.07 -3.66 -9.93
N TYR A 46 3.84 -4.42 -10.97
CA TYR A 46 3.05 -3.97 -12.11
C TYR A 46 1.87 -4.92 -12.32
N GLY A 47 0.66 -4.35 -12.23
CA GLY A 47 -0.56 -5.09 -12.50
C GLY A 47 -1.21 -5.66 -11.26
N LYS A 48 -2.53 -5.87 -11.35
CA LYS A 48 -3.34 -6.34 -10.23
C LYS A 48 -2.90 -7.68 -9.68
N GLU A 49 -2.51 -8.60 -10.57
CA GLU A 49 -2.12 -9.94 -10.11
C GLU A 49 -0.87 -9.91 -9.25
N ALA A 50 0.16 -9.16 -9.70
CA ALA A 50 1.38 -9.03 -8.93
C ALA A 50 1.13 -8.36 -7.59
N ILE A 51 0.30 -7.32 -7.60
CA ILE A 51 -0.04 -6.58 -6.39
C ILE A 51 -0.81 -7.48 -5.42
N SER A 52 -1.78 -8.22 -5.92
CA SER A 52 -2.56 -9.15 -5.11
C SER A 52 -1.69 -10.20 -4.44
N MET A 53 -0.79 -10.83 -5.20
CA MET A 53 0.09 -11.86 -4.68
C MET A 53 1.08 -11.32 -3.65
N PHE A 54 1.62 -10.14 -3.89
CA PHE A 54 2.54 -9.51 -2.95
C PHE A 54 1.87 -9.27 -1.60
N PHE A 55 0.67 -8.67 -1.62
CA PHE A 55 -0.03 -8.37 -0.37
C PHE A 55 -0.61 -9.61 0.28
N ARG A 56 -1.01 -10.60 -0.51
CA ARG A 56 -1.42 -11.88 0.04
C ARG A 56 -0.29 -12.48 0.89
N ASN A 57 0.91 -12.52 0.34
CA ASN A 57 2.06 -13.06 1.06
C ASN A 57 2.41 -12.22 2.27
N LYS A 58 2.36 -10.90 2.13
CA LYS A 58 2.65 -9.99 3.24
C LYS A 58 1.66 -10.19 4.39
N PHE A 59 0.38 -10.25 4.08
CA PHE A 59 -0.66 -10.39 5.12
C PHE A 59 -0.65 -11.75 5.79
N LEU A 60 -0.36 -12.81 5.03
CA LEU A 60 -0.42 -14.17 5.58
C LEU A 60 0.86 -14.60 6.29
N PHE A 61 2.01 -14.11 5.84
CA PHE A 61 3.28 -14.69 6.30
C PHE A 61 4.25 -13.72 6.96
N CYS A 62 4.00 -12.42 6.92
CA CYS A 62 4.96 -11.43 7.43
C CYS A 62 4.53 -10.77 8.74
N GLN A 63 3.48 -11.28 9.39
CA GLN A 63 2.95 -10.68 10.62
C GLN A 63 2.68 -9.19 10.46
N TYR A 64 2.22 -8.81 9.29
CA TYR A 64 2.02 -7.42 8.94
C TYR A 64 0.75 -6.85 9.56
N SER A 65 0.87 -5.64 10.09
CA SER A 65 -0.29 -4.84 10.46
C SER A 65 0.07 -3.37 10.35
N ILE A 66 -0.93 -2.51 10.28
CA ILE A 66 -0.66 -1.07 10.31
C ILE A 66 -1.16 -0.49 11.62
N LEU A 67 -0.43 0.52 12.08
CA LEU A 67 -0.73 1.24 13.32
C LEU A 67 -0.85 2.72 13.01
N SER A 68 -1.75 3.37 13.74
CA SER A 68 -1.90 4.83 13.71
C SER A 68 -2.01 5.43 12.30
N PRO A 69 -2.88 4.90 11.43
CA PRO A 69 -3.02 5.49 10.11
C PRO A 69 -3.61 6.89 10.22
N THR A 70 -3.03 7.84 9.49
CA THR A 70 -3.47 9.23 9.51
C THR A 70 -3.53 9.75 8.08
N ILE A 71 -4.70 10.24 7.68
CA ILE A 71 -4.85 10.85 6.36
C ILE A 71 -4.31 12.26 6.42
N LEU A 72 -3.31 12.56 5.57
CA LEU A 72 -2.70 13.86 5.50
C LEU A 72 -3.45 14.81 4.56
N ASN A 73 -3.93 14.25 3.45
CA ASN A 73 -4.72 14.99 2.46
C ASN A 73 -5.39 13.96 1.55
N GLY A 74 -6.01 14.43 0.46
CA GLY A 74 -6.76 13.55 -0.43
C GLY A 74 -5.94 12.50 -1.15
N SER A 75 -4.61 12.64 -1.17
CA SER A 75 -3.75 11.72 -1.90
C SER A 75 -2.65 11.09 -1.04
N GLN A 76 -2.55 11.42 0.24
CA GLN A 76 -1.47 10.92 1.08
C GLN A 76 -1.96 10.49 2.45
N ALA A 77 -1.35 9.43 2.97
CA ALA A 77 -1.60 8.97 4.33
C ALA A 77 -0.29 8.53 4.96
N GLU A 78 -0.19 8.76 6.26
CA GLU A 78 0.94 8.31 7.07
C GLU A 78 0.51 7.09 7.84
N LEU A 79 1.40 6.11 7.97
CA LEU A 79 1.11 4.90 8.72
C LEU A 79 2.39 4.30 9.28
N ILE A 80 2.22 3.47 10.29
CA ILE A 80 3.32 2.67 10.81
C ILE A 80 3.05 1.23 10.39
N ALA A 81 3.96 0.66 9.60
CA ALA A 81 3.88 -0.74 9.20
C ALA A 81 4.63 -1.57 10.23
N SER A 82 3.94 -2.51 10.85
CA SER A 82 4.50 -3.38 11.86
C SER A 82 4.70 -4.78 11.30
N TYR A 83 5.88 -5.35 11.52
CA TYR A 83 6.24 -6.67 11.01
C TYR A 83 6.59 -7.63 12.16
N GLY A 84 5.91 -7.49 13.27
CA GLY A 84 6.16 -8.34 14.43
C GLY A 84 7.31 -7.83 15.29
N GLY A 85 8.51 -7.88 14.79
CA GLY A 85 9.69 -7.49 15.55
C GLY A 85 10.16 -6.05 15.34
N TYR A 86 9.67 -5.37 14.32
CA TYR A 86 10.09 -4.00 14.05
C TYR A 86 9.00 -3.23 13.33
N GLN A 87 9.16 -1.90 13.33
CA GLN A 87 8.18 -1.00 12.76
C GLN A 87 8.84 -0.01 11.81
N VAL A 88 8.13 0.34 10.75
CA VAL A 88 8.59 1.31 9.76
C VAL A 88 7.53 2.40 9.62
N MET A 89 7.93 3.66 9.80
CA MET A 89 7.04 4.79 9.53
C MET A 89 7.09 5.12 8.05
N ALA A 90 5.93 5.20 7.43
CA ALA A 90 5.84 5.38 6.00
C ALA A 90 4.75 6.35 5.59
N ILE A 91 4.92 6.93 4.42
CA ILE A 91 3.91 7.77 3.79
C ILE A 91 3.53 7.10 2.47
N ALA A 92 2.24 6.81 2.32
CA ALA A 92 1.67 6.30 1.08
C ALA A 92 1.14 7.49 0.28
N SER A 93 1.50 7.56 -1.00
CA SER A 93 1.10 8.66 -1.87
C SER A 93 0.48 8.12 -3.16
N LEU A 94 -0.74 8.60 -3.44
CA LEU A 94 -1.40 8.32 -4.72
C LEU A 94 -0.80 9.26 -5.76
N GLN A 95 0.02 8.71 -6.64
CA GLN A 95 0.72 9.53 -7.63
C GLN A 95 -0.12 9.80 -8.86
N GLN A 96 -0.91 8.81 -9.29
CA GLN A 96 -1.75 8.92 -10.47
C GLN A 96 -3.03 8.13 -10.27
N LEU A 97 -4.15 8.74 -10.62
CA LEU A 97 -5.47 8.11 -10.60
C LEU A 97 -6.12 8.25 -11.96
N THR A 98 -7.01 7.32 -12.30
CA THR A 98 -7.87 7.46 -13.46
C THR A 98 -9.03 8.39 -13.13
N ALA A 99 -9.79 8.78 -14.16
CA ALA A 99 -10.96 9.63 -13.97
C ALA A 99 -12.02 8.96 -13.09
N ASP A 100 -12.09 7.62 -13.12
CA ASP A 100 -13.07 6.86 -12.32
C ASP A 100 -12.52 6.44 -10.95
N GLY A 101 -11.36 6.96 -10.58
CA GLY A 101 -10.82 6.76 -9.22
C GLY A 101 -10.01 5.48 -9.00
N HIS A 102 -9.54 4.84 -10.07
CA HIS A 102 -8.63 3.71 -9.92
C HIS A 102 -7.18 4.19 -9.88
N ILE A 103 -6.35 3.44 -9.16
CA ILE A 103 -4.95 3.82 -8.95
C ILE A 103 -4.09 3.36 -10.13
N ARG A 104 -3.42 4.32 -10.78
CA ARG A 104 -2.40 4.00 -11.78
C ARG A 104 -1.03 3.86 -11.15
N ARG A 105 -0.74 4.64 -10.12
CA ARG A 105 0.55 4.59 -9.44
C ARG A 105 0.39 5.01 -7.99
N LEU A 106 0.89 4.18 -7.09
CA LEU A 106 0.97 4.47 -5.66
C LEU A 106 2.39 4.22 -5.19
N THR A 107 2.93 5.15 -4.43
CA THR A 107 4.27 4.99 -3.85
C THR A 107 4.19 4.99 -2.34
N VAL A 108 5.04 4.19 -1.70
CA VAL A 108 5.19 4.15 -0.25
C VAL A 108 6.64 4.46 0.05
N ARG A 109 6.88 5.49 0.85
CA ARG A 109 8.23 5.94 1.20
C ARG A 109 8.41 6.01 2.69
N PRO A 110 9.63 5.80 3.21
CA PRO A 110 9.90 6.04 4.63
C PRO A 110 9.65 7.52 4.95
N LYS A 111 9.12 7.73 6.12
CA LYS A 111 8.89 9.09 6.58
C LYS A 111 10.20 9.75 7.01
#